data_5cf3b7c34441269a6e5797f3442693c2
#
_entry.id   5cf3b7c34441269a6e5797f3442693c2
#
_cell.length_a   1.000
_cell.length_b   1.000
_cell.length_c   1.000
_cell.angle_alpha   90.00
_cell.angle_beta   90.00
_cell.angle_gamma   90.00
#
_symmetry.space_group_name_H-M   'P 1'
#
loop_
_entity.id
_entity.type
_entity.pdbx_description
1 polymer ?
#
loop_
_entity_poly.entity_id
_entity_poly.type
_entity_poly.pdbx_seq_one_letter_code
_entity_poly.pdbx_strand_id
1 'polypeptide(L)'
;MPRTLPRPMVNPDPQVTDMQALGRLVRDRRAQIPMRIDVAAALMGVSKSTLSRLENGQSVSLDKLFKVLQGLGLTLLMFDHQAAGFVLHQRRMRLEQKKLEQDRINSGERKG
;
A
#
# COMPACT_ATOMS: atom_id res chain seq x y z
N MET A 1 -8.10 -11.31 -23.17
CA MET A 1 -6.96 -10.46 -22.84
C MET A 1 -6.23 -11.01 -21.61
N PRO A 2 -4.94 -11.19 -21.71
CA PRO A 2 -4.19 -11.53 -20.49
C PRO A 2 -4.29 -10.38 -19.51
N ARG A 3 -4.66 -10.68 -18.28
CA ARG A 3 -4.72 -9.69 -17.23
C ARG A 3 -3.32 -9.43 -16.72
N THR A 4 -2.85 -8.21 -16.90
CA THR A 4 -1.59 -7.82 -16.31
C THR A 4 -1.76 -7.65 -14.81
N LEU A 5 -0.75 -8.06 -14.04
CA LEU A 5 -0.72 -7.80 -12.61
C LEU A 5 -0.61 -6.29 -12.37
N PRO A 6 -1.24 -5.75 -11.33
CA PRO A 6 -1.10 -4.34 -11.02
C PRO A 6 0.34 -3.99 -10.69
N ARG A 7 0.76 -2.78 -11.01
CA ARG A 7 2.10 -2.29 -10.70
C ARG A 7 2.09 -1.63 -9.33
N PRO A 8 3.08 -1.91 -8.48
CA PRO A 8 3.17 -1.23 -7.20
C PRO A 8 3.49 0.25 -7.36
N MET A 9 2.91 1.07 -6.50
CA MET A 9 3.21 2.48 -6.43
C MET A 9 4.57 2.71 -5.77
N VAL A 10 5.24 3.79 -6.14
CA VAL A 10 6.49 4.21 -5.50
C VAL A 10 6.12 5.07 -4.29
N ASN A 11 6.50 4.61 -3.10
CA ASN A 11 6.25 5.33 -1.83
C ASN A 11 4.79 5.78 -1.68
N PRO A 12 3.83 4.83 -1.66
CA PRO A 12 2.43 5.19 -1.54
C PRO A 12 2.14 5.95 -0.25
N ASP A 13 1.21 6.90 -0.30
CA ASP A 13 0.78 7.65 0.88
C ASP A 13 0.10 6.70 1.87
N PRO A 14 0.60 6.57 3.11
CA PRO A 14 0.02 5.69 4.11
C PRO A 14 -1.22 6.25 4.79
N GLN A 15 -1.58 7.49 4.49
CA GLN A 15 -2.73 8.13 5.11
C GLN A 15 -4.03 7.60 4.51
N VAL A 16 -4.88 7.01 5.35
CA VAL A 16 -6.16 6.44 4.94
C VAL A 16 -7.28 7.27 5.54
N THR A 17 -7.96 8.03 4.72
CA THR A 17 -9.07 8.89 5.14
C THR A 17 -10.40 8.47 4.52
N ASP A 18 -10.38 7.57 3.54
CA ASP A 18 -11.59 7.08 2.88
C ASP A 18 -11.35 5.67 2.32
N MET A 19 -12.43 5.08 1.80
CA MET A 19 -12.38 3.72 1.25
C MET A 19 -11.51 3.61 0.01
N GLN A 20 -11.44 4.66 -0.80
CA GLN A 20 -10.60 4.67 -1.99
C GLN A 20 -9.12 4.60 -1.63
N ALA A 21 -8.69 5.40 -0.64
CA ALA A 21 -7.31 5.39 -0.16
C ALA A 21 -6.95 4.01 0.39
N LEU A 22 -7.84 3.41 1.17
CA LEU A 22 -7.64 2.07 1.72
C LEU A 22 -7.50 1.03 0.60
N GLY A 23 -8.41 1.06 -0.36
CA GLY A 23 -8.41 0.12 -1.48
C GLY A 23 -7.14 0.21 -2.32
N ARG A 24 -6.64 1.43 -2.56
CA ARG A 24 -5.38 1.62 -3.31
C ARG A 24 -4.20 1.00 -2.58
N LEU A 25 -4.11 1.16 -1.26
CA LEU A 25 -3.02 0.58 -0.48
C LEU A 25 -3.08 -0.96 -0.47
N VAL A 26 -4.29 -1.52 -0.36
CA VAL A 26 -4.49 -2.98 -0.42
C VAL A 26 -4.04 -3.50 -1.79
N ARG A 27 -4.49 -2.87 -2.85
CA ARG A 27 -4.14 -3.25 -4.22
C ARG A 27 -2.64 -3.13 -4.47
N ASP A 28 -2.03 -2.05 -4.00
CA ASP A 28 -0.60 -1.83 -4.12
C ASP A 28 0.20 -2.92 -3.40
N ARG A 29 -0.20 -3.28 -2.19
CA ARG A 29 0.47 -4.34 -1.45
C ARG A 29 0.36 -5.68 -2.15
N ARG A 30 -0.81 -5.99 -2.71
CA ARG A 30 -0.99 -7.21 -3.51
C ARG A 30 -0.07 -7.20 -4.74
N ALA A 31 0.10 -6.05 -5.37
CA ALA A 31 1.01 -5.87 -6.51
C ALA A 31 2.47 -6.11 -6.12
N GLN A 32 2.87 -5.71 -4.92
CA GLN A 32 4.22 -5.95 -4.42
C GLN A 32 4.52 -7.44 -4.24
N ILE A 33 3.50 -8.23 -3.93
CA ILE A 33 3.63 -9.67 -3.72
C ILE A 33 3.31 -10.46 -5.00
N PRO A 34 3.28 -9.87 -6.16
CA PRO A 34 2.65 -10.23 -7.43
C PRO A 34 1.71 -11.44 -7.37
N MET A 35 0.51 -11.22 -6.82
CA MET A 35 -0.55 -12.24 -6.76
C MET A 35 -1.78 -11.79 -7.54
N ARG A 36 -2.39 -12.74 -8.24
CA ARG A 36 -3.69 -12.52 -8.86
C ARG A 36 -4.74 -12.41 -7.76
N ILE A 37 -5.81 -11.67 -8.07
CA ILE A 37 -6.85 -11.38 -7.07
C ILE A 37 -7.55 -12.65 -6.57
N ASP A 38 -7.77 -13.64 -7.44
CA ASP A 38 -8.42 -14.91 -7.06
C ASP A 38 -7.53 -15.72 -6.10
N VAL A 39 -6.25 -15.78 -6.38
CA VAL A 39 -5.27 -16.48 -5.53
C VAL A 39 -5.14 -15.77 -4.17
N ALA A 40 -5.03 -14.46 -4.20
CA ALA A 40 -4.90 -13.66 -2.99
C ALA A 40 -6.12 -13.83 -2.08
N ALA A 41 -7.32 -13.73 -2.65
CA ALA A 41 -8.57 -13.89 -1.90
C ALA A 41 -8.65 -15.26 -1.22
N ALA A 42 -8.29 -16.31 -1.94
CA ALA A 42 -8.28 -17.67 -1.38
C ALA A 42 -7.32 -17.79 -0.20
N LEU A 43 -6.11 -17.25 -0.32
CA LEU A 43 -5.12 -17.28 0.75
C LEU A 43 -5.54 -16.48 1.98
N MET A 44 -6.28 -15.40 1.80
CA MET A 44 -6.75 -14.55 2.89
C MET A 44 -8.03 -15.04 3.54
N GLY A 45 -8.68 -16.04 2.95
CA GLY A 45 -9.94 -16.56 3.46
C GLY A 45 -11.13 -15.65 3.21
N VAL A 46 -11.11 -14.88 2.13
CA VAL A 46 -12.23 -14.02 1.70
C VAL A 46 -12.61 -14.38 0.26
N SER A 47 -13.80 -13.96 -0.16
CA SER A 47 -14.20 -14.17 -1.55
C SER A 47 -13.46 -13.20 -2.47
N LYS A 48 -13.29 -13.59 -3.74
CA LYS A 48 -12.73 -12.72 -4.77
C LYS A 48 -13.55 -11.44 -4.87
N SER A 49 -14.88 -11.56 -4.76
CA SER A 49 -15.79 -10.41 -4.78
C SER A 49 -15.50 -9.43 -3.64
N THR A 50 -15.27 -9.94 -2.43
CA THR A 50 -14.93 -9.10 -1.28
C THR A 50 -13.63 -8.34 -1.51
N LEU A 51 -12.59 -9.02 -1.96
CA LEU A 51 -11.30 -8.39 -2.21
C LEU A 51 -11.40 -7.37 -3.33
N SER A 52 -12.12 -7.70 -4.41
CA SER A 52 -12.35 -6.77 -5.52
C SER A 52 -13.06 -5.50 -5.06
N ARG A 53 -14.12 -5.65 -4.25
CA ARG A 53 -14.85 -4.49 -3.72
C ARG A 53 -13.95 -3.61 -2.87
N LEU A 54 -13.15 -4.21 -2.00
CA LEU A 54 -12.22 -3.47 -1.15
C LEU A 54 -11.21 -2.68 -1.98
N GLU A 55 -10.61 -3.30 -2.98
CA GLU A 55 -9.62 -2.65 -3.85
C GLU A 55 -10.23 -1.52 -4.68
N ASN A 56 -11.53 -1.58 -4.94
CA ASN A 56 -12.24 -0.54 -5.68
C ASN A 56 -12.89 0.53 -4.79
N GLY A 57 -12.57 0.53 -3.50
CA GLY A 57 -13.06 1.55 -2.59
C GLY A 57 -14.49 1.35 -2.13
N GLN A 58 -15.04 0.15 -2.30
CA GLN A 58 -16.39 -0.18 -1.84
C GLN A 58 -16.33 -0.76 -0.43
N SER A 59 -17.44 -0.62 0.30
CA SER A 59 -17.49 -1.06 1.69
C SER A 59 -17.47 -2.58 1.81
N VAL A 60 -16.76 -3.06 2.80
CA VAL A 60 -16.74 -4.48 3.22
C VAL A 60 -16.85 -4.52 4.74
N SER A 61 -17.16 -5.69 5.29
CA SER A 61 -17.20 -5.82 6.74
C SER A 61 -15.80 -5.66 7.32
N LEU A 62 -15.72 -5.11 8.54
CA LEU A 62 -14.43 -4.91 9.21
C LEU A 62 -13.71 -6.24 9.45
N ASP A 63 -14.44 -7.30 9.76
CA ASP A 63 -13.85 -8.62 9.95
C ASP A 63 -13.07 -9.06 8.71
N LYS A 64 -13.67 -8.87 7.54
CA LYS A 64 -13.04 -9.25 6.27
C LYS A 64 -11.87 -8.33 5.94
N LEU A 65 -12.01 -7.04 6.25
CA LEU A 65 -10.90 -6.09 6.11
C LEU A 65 -9.68 -6.55 6.90
N PHE A 66 -9.86 -6.91 8.17
CA PHE A 66 -8.75 -7.36 9.01
C PHE A 66 -8.12 -8.65 8.49
N LYS A 67 -8.92 -9.58 7.94
CA LYS A 67 -8.38 -10.79 7.30
C LYS A 67 -7.47 -10.43 6.13
N VAL A 68 -7.88 -9.47 5.30
CA VAL A 68 -7.11 -9.03 4.14
C VAL A 68 -5.80 -8.36 4.60
N LEU A 69 -5.88 -7.44 5.55
CA LEU A 69 -4.69 -6.75 6.06
C LEU A 69 -3.68 -7.76 6.62
N GLN A 70 -4.15 -8.68 7.43
CA GLN A 70 -3.31 -9.72 8.03
C GLN A 70 -2.67 -10.59 6.96
N GLY A 71 -3.45 -11.01 5.98
CA GLY A 71 -2.96 -11.86 4.89
C GLY A 71 -1.93 -11.18 4.00
N LEU A 72 -2.00 -9.86 3.88
CA LEU A 72 -1.03 -9.07 3.10
C LEU A 72 0.15 -8.55 3.93
N GLY A 73 0.18 -8.83 5.24
CA GLY A 73 1.21 -8.32 6.12
C GLY A 73 1.15 -6.82 6.33
N LEU A 74 -0.07 -6.25 6.27
CA LEU A 74 -0.30 -4.84 6.51
C LEU A 74 -0.70 -4.61 7.96
N THR A 75 -0.21 -3.54 8.54
CA THR A 75 -0.55 -3.13 9.90
C THR A 75 -1.33 -1.82 9.85
N LEU A 76 -2.49 -1.81 10.51
CA LEU A 76 -3.30 -0.61 10.65
C LEU A 76 -2.95 0.08 11.96
N LEU A 77 -2.51 1.32 11.87
CA LEU A 77 -2.22 2.16 13.03
C LEU A 77 -3.20 3.34 13.04
N MET A 78 -3.57 3.76 14.24
CA MET A 78 -4.49 4.89 14.40
C MET A 78 -3.83 5.95 15.27
N PHE A 79 -3.84 7.19 14.78
CA PHE A 79 -3.29 8.34 15.46
C PHE A 79 -4.34 9.45 15.48
N ASP A 80 -4.31 10.31 16.49
CA ASP A 80 -5.05 11.57 16.40
C ASP A 80 -4.43 12.45 15.32
N HIS A 81 -5.12 13.53 14.94
CA HIS A 81 -4.67 14.36 13.82
C HIS A 81 -3.28 14.96 14.04
N GLN A 82 -2.99 15.37 15.27
CA GLN A 82 -1.69 15.99 15.59
C GLN A 82 -0.56 14.97 15.47
N ALA A 83 -0.74 13.79 16.06
CA ALA A 83 0.26 12.72 16.00
C ALA A 83 0.43 12.22 14.56
N ALA A 84 -0.67 12.09 13.82
CA ALA A 84 -0.61 11.68 12.41
C ALA A 84 0.19 12.67 11.58
N GLY A 85 -0.01 13.96 11.79
CA GLY A 85 0.75 15.02 11.09
C GLY A 85 2.24 14.91 11.35
N PHE A 86 2.63 14.65 12.59
CA PHE A 86 4.03 14.46 12.97
C PHE A 86 4.63 13.23 12.27
N VAL A 87 3.93 12.10 12.31
CA VAL A 87 4.40 10.84 11.70
C VAL A 87 4.58 11.01 10.19
N LEU A 88 3.60 11.63 9.53
CA LEU A 88 3.65 11.88 8.08
C LEU A 88 4.79 12.83 7.72
N HIS A 89 5.03 13.85 8.53
CA HIS A 89 6.14 14.78 8.32
C HIS A 89 7.49 14.07 8.42
N GLN A 90 7.68 13.24 9.45
CA GLN A 90 8.91 12.46 9.64
C GLN A 90 9.15 11.54 8.45
N ARG A 91 8.10 10.88 7.97
CA ARG A 91 8.20 10.01 6.81
C ARG A 91 8.63 10.78 5.56
N ARG A 92 8.04 11.96 5.34
CA ARG A 92 8.36 12.83 4.18
C ARG A 92 9.82 13.25 4.21
N MET A 93 10.31 13.70 5.36
CA MET A 93 11.70 14.10 5.52
C MET A 93 12.67 12.94 5.24
N ARG A 94 12.34 11.75 5.72
CA ARG A 94 13.15 10.55 5.50
C ARG A 94 13.24 10.20 4.01
N LEU A 95 12.14 10.28 3.30
CA LEU A 95 12.10 10.00 1.87
C LEU A 95 12.90 11.03 1.07
N GLU A 96 12.85 12.29 1.44
CA GLU A 96 13.66 13.34 0.81
C GLU A 96 15.15 13.09 1.01
N GLN A 97 15.56 12.71 2.21
CA GLN A 97 16.95 12.38 2.49
C GLN A 97 17.44 11.21 1.64
N LYS A 98 16.65 10.16 1.54
CA LYS A 98 16.98 9.01 0.70
C LYS A 98 17.14 9.40 -0.76
N LYS A 99 16.26 10.27 -1.26
CA LYS A 99 16.32 10.74 -2.63
C LYS A 99 17.59 11.56 -2.88
N LEU A 100 17.92 12.47 -1.99
CA LEU A 100 19.12 13.29 -2.11
C LEU A 100 20.39 12.43 -2.07
N GLU A 101 20.43 11.45 -1.18
CA GLU A 101 21.55 10.53 -1.08
C GLU A 101 21.72 9.70 -2.34
N GLN A 102 20.60 9.20 -2.89
CA GLN A 102 20.62 8.43 -4.14
C GLN A 102 21.09 9.28 -5.31
N ASP A 103 20.62 10.53 -5.40
CA ASP A 103 21.03 11.46 -6.44
C ASP A 103 22.52 11.76 -6.34
N ARG A 104 23.04 11.90 -5.13
CA ARG A 104 24.47 12.14 -4.90
C ARG A 104 25.32 10.95 -5.33
N ILE A 105 24.88 9.73 -5.01
CA ILE A 105 25.55 8.49 -5.42
C ILE A 105 25.57 8.38 -6.94
N ASN A 106 24.42 8.60 -7.59
CA ASN A 106 24.32 8.55 -9.05
C ASN A 106 25.19 9.60 -9.70
N SER A 107 25.26 10.81 -9.14
CA SER A 107 26.13 11.88 -9.63
C SER A 107 27.60 11.53 -9.50
N GLY A 108 27.99 10.88 -8.40
CA GLY A 108 29.35 10.40 -8.18
C GLY A 108 29.78 9.33 -9.18
N GLU A 109 28.89 8.41 -9.50
CA GLU A 109 29.16 7.35 -10.49
C GLU A 109 29.42 7.89 -11.89
N ARG A 110 28.81 9.04 -12.24
CA ARG A 110 28.99 9.67 -13.53
C ARG A 110 30.34 10.34 -13.71
N LYS A 111 31.05 10.57 -12.65
CA LYS A 111 32.34 11.23 -12.66
C LYS A 111 33.52 10.26 -12.74
N GLY A 112 33.22 8.98 -12.75
CA GLY A 112 34.25 7.94 -12.82
C GLY A 112 34.91 7.82 -14.15
#